data_89ec0caaab7ecd6947109fc7a267539c
#
_entry.id   89ec0caaab7ecd6947109fc7a267539c
#
_cell.length_a   1.000
_cell.length_b   1.000
_cell.length_c   1.000
_cell.angle_alpha   90.00
_cell.angle_beta   90.00
_cell.angle_gamma   90.00
#
_symmetry.space_group_name_H-M   'P 1'
#
loop_
_entity.id
_entity.type
_entity.pdbx_description
1 polymer ?
#
loop_
_entity_poly.entity_id
_entity_poly.type
_entity_poly.pdbx_seq_one_letter_code
_entity_poly.pdbx_strand_id
1 'polypeptide(L)'
;MLPRIVRSFLLLSVAVAAPLFAAFPSQAQTKGGTLVYSTVAGPASLDPYMAGSLVELEIIHEIFETLVAMDENYNARPMLASKVEVGNEAKTFTFTLRKGVKFSNGQEMTSADVQASFERYAKVSTNASLLADVEKYEAPDPYTFIVHLKNTNAVFIDLLKSSTYPLVVLPASQKDKPAREVETIGTGPFKLGEWQKDSHLILLRNENYTADETAKDSDGFAGKKTAYLDSVRYNFIPEANARLAALQTGKSDVIADLTLDLAKRLDGNAGLSTLKTFPYCQQYFVLHSSNGLTANPLIRQAIREVVNVDDILAATGILSQRNPSLLYPPSPYYAGDMAAKYYDRKDPAKAKELLKQAGYNGEKLVLQTNSNYPYMRDSILVLSEQLKEAGINADVQVIDWMSNSNNLQRGTGNWNVSTTSFCSPPLLGPPQWKSTVYTFPHIDKDPAIDAAFDNLFKSADEPTRKAAWFAIESRFLDQAYMIKVADTGSLRGYNNTRVGGLRPYFYLRFFNTWVK
;
A
#
# COMPACT_ATOMS: atom_id res chain seq x y z
N MET A 1 -23.49 91.89 0.08
CA MET A 1 -22.99 91.49 -1.25
C MET A 1 -22.01 90.38 -1.05
N LEU A 2 -22.47 89.12 -1.28
CA LEU A 2 -21.66 87.92 -1.18
C LEU A 2 -21.63 87.26 -2.57
N PRO A 3 -20.46 86.83 -3.10
CA PRO A 3 -20.41 86.09 -4.35
C PRO A 3 -20.59 84.59 -4.14
N ARG A 4 -21.35 83.99 -5.03
CA ARG A 4 -21.61 82.57 -5.14
C ARG A 4 -20.36 81.80 -5.58
N ILE A 5 -19.98 80.76 -4.82
CA ILE A 5 -18.95 79.77 -5.20
C ILE A 5 -19.67 78.61 -5.92
N VAL A 6 -19.33 78.41 -7.18
CA VAL A 6 -19.75 77.25 -7.99
C VAL A 6 -18.83 76.09 -7.63
N ARG A 7 -19.37 74.99 -7.09
CA ARG A 7 -18.65 73.71 -6.90
C ARG A 7 -18.86 72.81 -8.12
N SER A 8 -17.80 72.60 -8.90
CA SER A 8 -17.77 71.61 -9.95
C SER A 8 -17.50 70.24 -9.34
N PHE A 9 -18.42 69.30 -9.51
CA PHE A 9 -18.24 67.88 -9.20
C PHE A 9 -17.53 67.19 -10.35
N LEU A 10 -16.27 66.73 -10.12
CA LEU A 10 -15.60 65.78 -11.00
C LEU A 10 -16.11 64.36 -10.68
N LEU A 11 -16.78 63.73 -11.61
CA LEU A 11 -17.14 62.31 -11.58
C LEU A 11 -15.91 61.49 -11.98
N LEU A 12 -15.31 60.83 -11.03
CA LEU A 12 -14.22 59.87 -11.25
C LEU A 12 -14.89 58.51 -11.60
N SER A 13 -14.82 58.14 -12.87
CA SER A 13 -15.23 56.79 -13.32
C SER A 13 -14.17 55.77 -12.93
N VAL A 14 -14.45 54.96 -11.91
CA VAL A 14 -13.63 53.78 -11.56
C VAL A 14 -14.00 52.66 -12.51
N ALA A 15 -13.12 52.39 -13.48
CA ALA A 15 -13.23 51.18 -14.31
C ALA A 15 -12.81 49.97 -13.47
N VAL A 16 -13.81 49.17 -13.09
CA VAL A 16 -13.56 47.86 -12.45
C VAL A 16 -13.06 46.90 -13.54
N ALA A 17 -11.76 46.67 -13.56
CA ALA A 17 -11.18 45.60 -14.37
C ALA A 17 -11.59 44.24 -13.77
N ALA A 18 -12.56 43.55 -14.37
CA ALA A 18 -12.86 42.17 -14.05
C ALA A 18 -11.64 41.30 -14.40
N PRO A 19 -11.14 40.44 -13.48
CA PRO A 19 -10.09 39.51 -13.84
C PRO A 19 -10.66 38.51 -14.87
N LEU A 20 -10.08 38.49 -16.06
CA LEU A 20 -10.25 37.40 -17.01
C LEU A 20 -9.66 36.14 -16.35
N PHE A 21 -10.49 35.31 -15.74
CA PHE A 21 -10.13 33.94 -15.45
C PHE A 21 -9.92 33.26 -16.81
N ALA A 22 -8.66 33.07 -17.18
CA ALA A 22 -8.30 32.19 -18.28
C ALA A 22 -8.82 30.79 -17.89
N ALA A 23 -9.92 30.38 -18.47
CA ALA A 23 -10.41 29.01 -18.41
C ALA A 23 -9.33 28.17 -19.09
N PHE A 24 -8.47 27.49 -18.29
CA PHE A 24 -7.64 26.43 -18.83
C PHE A 24 -8.59 25.43 -19.53
N PRO A 25 -8.33 25.07 -20.79
CA PRO A 25 -9.18 24.11 -21.47
C PRO A 25 -9.19 22.84 -20.65
N SER A 26 -10.35 22.47 -20.10
CA SER A 26 -10.59 21.14 -19.55
C SER A 26 -10.24 20.17 -20.67
N GLN A 27 -9.15 19.38 -20.47
CA GLN A 27 -8.75 18.41 -21.48
C GLN A 27 -9.88 17.40 -21.62
N ALA A 28 -10.53 17.40 -22.80
CA ALA A 28 -11.61 16.48 -23.07
C ALA A 28 -11.13 15.04 -22.91
N GLN A 29 -11.82 14.27 -22.07
CA GLN A 29 -11.58 12.85 -21.87
C GLN A 29 -11.88 12.12 -23.18
N THR A 30 -10.85 11.54 -23.80
CA THR A 30 -10.97 10.85 -25.08
C THR A 30 -11.27 9.37 -24.84
N LYS A 31 -12.33 8.84 -25.48
CA LYS A 31 -12.56 7.39 -25.53
C LYS A 31 -11.80 6.78 -26.69
N GLY A 32 -11.19 5.63 -26.43
CA GLY A 32 -10.48 4.85 -27.44
C GLY A 32 -8.97 4.80 -27.24
N GLY A 33 -8.31 4.11 -28.14
CA GLY A 33 -6.85 3.97 -28.18
C GLY A 33 -6.27 2.94 -27.20
N THR A 34 -4.98 2.66 -27.42
CA THR A 34 -4.18 1.74 -26.60
C THR A 34 -3.17 2.51 -25.81
N LEU A 35 -3.11 2.26 -24.49
CA LEU A 35 -2.02 2.69 -23.62
C LEU A 35 -0.99 1.59 -23.50
N VAL A 36 0.29 1.91 -23.67
CA VAL A 36 1.41 0.97 -23.54
C VAL A 36 2.14 1.23 -22.23
N TYR A 37 2.09 0.26 -21.33
CA TYR A 37 2.80 0.28 -20.05
C TYR A 37 3.94 -0.74 -20.05
N SER A 38 5.17 -0.30 -19.79
CA SER A 38 6.31 -1.20 -19.65
C SER A 38 6.70 -1.41 -18.21
N THR A 39 6.66 -2.67 -17.77
CA THR A 39 6.99 -3.11 -16.42
C THR A 39 8.17 -4.08 -16.42
N VAL A 40 8.70 -4.40 -15.24
CA VAL A 40 9.92 -5.21 -15.06
C VAL A 40 9.72 -6.65 -15.50
N ALA A 41 8.56 -7.24 -15.17
CA ALA A 41 8.25 -8.65 -15.43
C ALA A 41 6.75 -8.82 -15.66
N GLY A 42 6.36 -9.96 -16.22
CA GLY A 42 4.97 -10.38 -16.32
C GLY A 42 4.45 -11.09 -15.07
N PRO A 43 3.12 -11.31 -14.99
CA PRO A 43 2.52 -12.07 -13.92
C PRO A 43 2.88 -13.55 -14.02
N ALA A 44 3.08 -14.21 -12.88
CA ALA A 44 3.22 -15.66 -12.81
C ALA A 44 1.86 -16.36 -12.90
N SER A 45 0.80 -15.69 -12.41
CA SER A 45 -0.58 -16.15 -12.42
C SER A 45 -1.55 -14.96 -12.41
N LEU A 46 -2.76 -15.17 -12.91
CA LEU A 46 -3.87 -14.23 -12.76
C LEU A 46 -4.99 -14.76 -11.84
N ASP A 47 -4.72 -15.82 -11.05
CA ASP A 47 -5.60 -16.22 -9.96
C ASP A 47 -5.50 -15.17 -8.83
N PRO A 48 -6.57 -14.39 -8.57
CA PRO A 48 -6.52 -13.26 -7.63
C PRO A 48 -6.22 -13.67 -6.19
N TYR A 49 -6.45 -14.93 -5.84
CA TYR A 49 -6.21 -15.43 -4.48
C TYR A 49 -4.79 -15.97 -4.26
N MET A 50 -4.01 -16.06 -5.35
CA MET A 50 -2.63 -16.53 -5.35
C MET A 50 -1.63 -15.43 -5.75
N ALA A 51 -2.10 -14.22 -6.01
CA ALA A 51 -1.25 -13.10 -6.40
C ALA A 51 -0.29 -12.71 -5.26
N GLY A 52 0.97 -12.47 -5.62
CA GLY A 52 2.02 -12.11 -4.67
C GLY A 52 2.94 -11.00 -5.18
N SER A 53 2.88 -10.64 -6.45
CA SER A 53 3.69 -9.58 -7.04
C SER A 53 2.88 -8.31 -7.33
N LEU A 54 3.58 -7.18 -7.40
CA LEU A 54 2.98 -5.88 -7.67
C LEU A 54 2.25 -5.87 -9.03
N VAL A 55 2.89 -6.39 -10.08
CA VAL A 55 2.30 -6.41 -11.43
C VAL A 55 1.06 -7.30 -11.51
N GLU A 56 1.03 -8.42 -10.77
CA GLU A 56 -0.17 -9.26 -10.68
C GLU A 56 -1.33 -8.47 -10.08
N LEU A 57 -1.10 -7.78 -8.97
CA LEU A 57 -2.12 -6.99 -8.28
C LEU A 57 -2.58 -5.77 -9.11
N GLU A 58 -1.67 -5.08 -9.82
CA GLU A 58 -2.04 -4.03 -10.77
C GLU A 58 -3.00 -4.55 -11.85
N ILE A 59 -2.74 -5.72 -12.44
CA ILE A 59 -3.60 -6.34 -13.45
C ILE A 59 -4.93 -6.83 -12.83
N ILE A 60 -4.87 -7.47 -11.67
CA ILE A 60 -6.04 -8.03 -10.98
C ILE A 60 -7.06 -6.93 -10.65
N HIS A 61 -6.61 -5.77 -10.18
CA HIS A 61 -7.51 -4.65 -9.86
C HIS A 61 -8.17 -3.99 -11.08
N GLU A 62 -7.68 -4.25 -12.29
CA GLU A 62 -8.35 -3.83 -13.53
C GLU A 62 -9.45 -4.81 -13.97
N ILE A 63 -9.28 -6.12 -13.64
CA ILE A 63 -10.17 -7.20 -14.10
C ILE A 63 -11.24 -7.53 -13.07
N PHE A 64 -10.91 -7.48 -11.77
CA PHE A 64 -11.76 -7.98 -10.69
C PHE A 64 -12.09 -6.86 -9.69
N GLU A 65 -13.22 -7.05 -9.00
CA GLU A 65 -13.65 -6.16 -7.93
C GLU A 65 -14.05 -6.94 -6.68
N THR A 66 -14.08 -6.24 -5.54
CA THR A 66 -14.39 -6.76 -4.21
C THR A 66 -15.74 -6.21 -3.70
N LEU A 67 -16.33 -6.79 -2.65
CA LEU A 67 -17.54 -6.24 -2.01
C LEU A 67 -17.31 -4.85 -1.44
N VAL A 68 -16.17 -4.68 -0.79
CA VAL A 68 -15.66 -3.41 -0.28
C VAL A 68 -14.26 -3.19 -0.81
N ALA A 69 -13.88 -1.97 -1.10
CA ALA A 69 -12.58 -1.61 -1.66
C ALA A 69 -11.93 -0.50 -0.83
N MET A 70 -10.64 -0.31 -1.00
CA MET A 70 -9.86 0.71 -0.32
C MET A 70 -9.95 2.04 -1.07
N ASP A 71 -10.32 3.13 -0.35
CA ASP A 71 -10.34 4.50 -0.89
C ASP A 71 -8.95 5.16 -0.90
N GLU A 72 -8.84 6.41 -1.38
CA GLU A 72 -7.58 7.18 -1.42
C GLU A 72 -7.01 7.47 -0.01
N ASN A 73 -7.83 7.38 1.04
CA ASN A 73 -7.44 7.57 2.43
C ASN A 73 -7.30 6.25 3.20
N TYR A 74 -7.23 5.12 2.48
CA TYR A 74 -7.09 3.77 3.03
C TYR A 74 -8.27 3.28 3.89
N ASN A 75 -9.46 3.89 3.77
CA ASN A 75 -10.68 3.42 4.42
C ASN A 75 -11.38 2.36 3.57
N ALA A 76 -12.19 1.52 4.23
CA ALA A 76 -13.10 0.62 3.54
C ALA A 76 -14.31 1.38 2.97
N ARG A 77 -14.59 1.18 1.69
CA ARG A 77 -15.76 1.72 1.00
C ARG A 77 -16.54 0.61 0.30
N PRO A 78 -17.88 0.67 0.28
CA PRO A 78 -18.67 -0.20 -0.57
C PRO A 78 -18.23 -0.12 -2.03
N MET A 79 -18.21 -1.28 -2.76
CA MET A 79 -17.90 -1.34 -4.20
C MET A 79 -18.89 -2.23 -4.95
N LEU A 80 -18.79 -3.56 -4.89
CA LEU A 80 -19.85 -4.46 -5.41
C LEU A 80 -21.04 -4.55 -4.45
N ALA A 81 -20.82 -4.32 -3.15
CA ALA A 81 -21.88 -4.01 -2.23
C ALA A 81 -22.29 -2.53 -2.38
N SER A 82 -23.60 -2.25 -2.39
CA SER A 82 -24.15 -0.90 -2.29
C SER A 82 -24.27 -0.43 -0.84
N LYS A 83 -24.39 -1.38 0.10
CA LYS A 83 -24.50 -1.13 1.54
C LYS A 83 -23.88 -2.27 2.33
N VAL A 84 -23.30 -1.94 3.48
CA VAL A 84 -22.81 -2.89 4.48
C VAL A 84 -23.43 -2.55 5.82
N GLU A 85 -24.05 -3.51 6.48
CA GLU A 85 -24.63 -3.38 7.81
C GLU A 85 -23.93 -4.32 8.77
N VAL A 86 -23.55 -3.80 9.94
CA VAL A 86 -22.88 -4.55 11.00
C VAL A 86 -23.87 -4.75 12.14
N GLY A 87 -24.13 -5.99 12.50
CA GLY A 87 -25.07 -6.39 13.54
C GLY A 87 -24.44 -7.33 14.57
N ASN A 88 -25.22 -7.66 15.60
CA ASN A 88 -24.86 -8.64 16.61
C ASN A 88 -23.45 -8.42 17.17
N GLU A 89 -23.16 -7.21 17.64
CA GLU A 89 -21.86 -6.83 18.22
C GLU A 89 -20.66 -7.18 17.30
N ALA A 90 -20.80 -6.86 15.99
CA ALA A 90 -19.81 -7.17 14.95
C ALA A 90 -19.55 -8.70 14.75
N LYS A 91 -20.57 -9.53 14.92
CA LYS A 91 -20.58 -10.94 14.54
C LYS A 91 -21.37 -11.21 13.27
N THR A 92 -22.20 -10.27 12.81
CA THR A 92 -23.01 -10.43 11.61
C THR A 92 -22.77 -9.25 10.67
N PHE A 93 -22.45 -9.55 9.43
CA PHE A 93 -22.18 -8.57 8.37
C PHE A 93 -23.10 -8.85 7.19
N THR A 94 -24.01 -7.90 6.92
CA THR A 94 -24.97 -8.00 5.82
C THR A 94 -24.53 -7.07 4.68
N PHE A 95 -24.32 -7.65 3.51
CA PHE A 95 -23.96 -6.95 2.28
C PHE A 95 -25.16 -6.92 1.35
N THR A 96 -25.67 -5.71 1.04
CA THR A 96 -26.63 -5.51 -0.04
C THR A 96 -25.85 -5.29 -1.33
N LEU A 97 -26.01 -6.16 -2.32
CA LEU A 97 -25.27 -6.10 -3.58
C LEU A 97 -25.86 -5.07 -4.54
N ARG A 98 -25.01 -4.48 -5.39
CA ARG A 98 -25.43 -3.68 -6.52
C ARG A 98 -26.13 -4.58 -7.54
N LYS A 99 -27.30 -4.15 -8.04
CA LYS A 99 -28.08 -4.89 -9.05
C LYS A 99 -27.53 -4.63 -10.45
N GLY A 100 -27.65 -5.60 -11.33
CA GLY A 100 -27.28 -5.50 -12.74
C GLY A 100 -25.77 -5.49 -12.98
N VAL A 101 -24.93 -5.78 -11.97
CA VAL A 101 -23.49 -5.96 -12.16
C VAL A 101 -23.24 -7.22 -12.96
N LYS A 102 -22.44 -7.12 -14.01
CA LYS A 102 -22.11 -8.25 -14.90
C LYS A 102 -20.64 -8.60 -14.84
N PHE A 103 -20.37 -9.88 -14.93
CA PHE A 103 -19.04 -10.39 -15.27
C PHE A 103 -18.70 -10.11 -16.74
N SER A 104 -17.43 -10.20 -17.08
CA SER A 104 -16.93 -9.97 -18.45
C SER A 104 -17.50 -10.93 -19.49
N ASN A 105 -18.03 -12.09 -19.07
CA ASN A 105 -18.75 -13.04 -19.93
C ASN A 105 -20.25 -12.71 -20.12
N GLY A 106 -20.75 -11.63 -19.50
CA GLY A 106 -22.13 -11.16 -19.60
C GLY A 106 -23.11 -11.73 -18.56
N GLN A 107 -22.69 -12.72 -17.76
CA GLN A 107 -23.49 -13.25 -16.65
C GLN A 107 -23.67 -12.18 -15.56
N GLU A 108 -24.87 -12.06 -15.01
CA GLU A 108 -25.13 -11.17 -13.86
C GLU A 108 -24.58 -11.79 -12.57
N MET A 109 -23.92 -10.95 -11.77
CA MET A 109 -23.38 -11.31 -10.46
C MET A 109 -24.52 -11.38 -9.43
N THR A 110 -24.52 -12.45 -8.62
CA THR A 110 -25.47 -12.66 -7.54
C THR A 110 -24.77 -13.01 -6.21
N SER A 111 -25.54 -13.08 -5.13
CA SER A 111 -25.08 -13.53 -3.81
C SER A 111 -24.50 -14.95 -3.82
N ALA A 112 -24.93 -15.82 -4.73
CA ALA A 112 -24.37 -17.14 -4.90
C ALA A 112 -22.91 -17.09 -5.40
N ASP A 113 -22.58 -16.15 -6.29
CA ASP A 113 -21.21 -15.94 -6.76
C ASP A 113 -20.32 -15.40 -5.64
N VAL A 114 -20.87 -14.50 -4.80
CA VAL A 114 -20.17 -13.98 -3.63
C VAL A 114 -19.87 -15.10 -2.64
N GLN A 115 -20.87 -15.92 -2.28
CA GLN A 115 -20.66 -17.04 -1.37
C GLN A 115 -19.60 -18.01 -1.91
N ALA A 116 -19.70 -18.39 -3.18
CA ALA A 116 -18.72 -19.27 -3.84
C ALA A 116 -17.29 -18.70 -3.79
N SER A 117 -17.16 -17.39 -3.94
CA SER A 117 -15.88 -16.68 -3.87
C SER A 117 -15.28 -16.71 -2.46
N PHE A 118 -16.08 -16.47 -1.41
CA PHE A 118 -15.65 -16.58 -0.02
C PHE A 118 -15.21 -18.01 0.33
N GLU A 119 -15.99 -19.01 -0.08
CA GLU A 119 -15.66 -20.41 0.13
C GLU A 119 -14.38 -20.84 -0.59
N ARG A 120 -14.17 -20.36 -1.83
CA ARG A 120 -12.91 -20.59 -2.56
C ARG A 120 -11.74 -19.89 -1.89
N TYR A 121 -11.90 -18.62 -1.50
CA TYR A 121 -10.86 -17.86 -0.80
C TYR A 121 -10.37 -18.60 0.45
N ALA A 122 -11.29 -19.11 1.26
CA ALA A 122 -10.96 -19.88 2.46
C ALA A 122 -10.16 -21.17 2.18
N LYS A 123 -10.26 -21.72 0.95
CA LYS A 123 -9.55 -22.96 0.56
C LYS A 123 -8.17 -22.70 -0.05
N VAL A 124 -8.04 -21.68 -0.90
CA VAL A 124 -6.85 -21.53 -1.78
C VAL A 124 -6.04 -20.28 -1.54
N SER A 125 -6.60 -19.26 -0.86
CA SER A 125 -5.89 -17.99 -0.67
C SER A 125 -4.68 -18.14 0.24
N THR A 126 -3.60 -17.44 -0.11
CA THR A 126 -2.43 -17.28 0.77
C THR A 126 -2.79 -16.57 2.08
N ASN A 127 -3.93 -15.87 2.14
CA ASN A 127 -4.48 -15.20 3.33
C ASN A 127 -5.81 -15.82 3.80
N ALA A 128 -6.00 -17.12 3.64
CA ALA A 128 -7.24 -17.85 4.02
C ALA A 128 -7.63 -17.65 5.50
N SER A 129 -6.65 -17.37 6.37
CA SER A 129 -6.86 -17.06 7.80
C SER A 129 -7.80 -15.88 8.06
N LEU A 130 -7.97 -14.98 7.10
CA LEU A 130 -8.96 -13.89 7.13
C LEU A 130 -10.37 -14.41 7.45
N LEU A 131 -10.73 -15.57 6.93
CA LEU A 131 -12.06 -16.18 7.06
C LEU A 131 -12.12 -17.31 8.11
N ALA A 132 -11.07 -17.52 8.89
CA ALA A 132 -11.01 -18.64 9.87
C ALA A 132 -12.07 -18.54 10.97
N ASP A 133 -12.52 -17.33 11.30
CA ASP A 133 -13.55 -17.08 12.30
C ASP A 133 -14.99 -17.09 11.74
N VAL A 134 -15.15 -17.35 10.45
CA VAL A 134 -16.47 -17.46 9.85
C VAL A 134 -17.16 -18.73 10.34
N GLU A 135 -18.39 -18.59 10.83
CA GLU A 135 -19.27 -19.68 11.24
C GLU A 135 -20.09 -20.21 10.06
N LYS A 136 -20.75 -19.28 9.35
CA LYS A 136 -21.59 -19.61 8.20
C LYS A 136 -21.76 -18.42 7.27
N TYR A 137 -22.21 -18.71 6.05
CA TYR A 137 -22.69 -17.77 5.06
C TYR A 137 -24.18 -17.96 4.81
N GLU A 138 -24.91 -16.88 4.47
CA GLU A 138 -26.28 -16.93 4.00
C GLU A 138 -26.44 -16.07 2.74
N ALA A 139 -27.19 -16.59 1.77
CA ALA A 139 -27.57 -15.90 0.54
C ALA A 139 -29.10 -16.04 0.37
N PRO A 140 -29.91 -15.29 1.14
CA PRO A 140 -31.35 -15.48 1.20
C PRO A 140 -32.06 -15.04 -0.09
N ASP A 141 -31.44 -14.17 -0.87
CA ASP A 141 -31.93 -13.71 -2.17
C ASP A 141 -30.72 -13.34 -3.06
N PRO A 142 -30.93 -13.10 -4.38
CA PRO A 142 -29.82 -12.82 -5.31
C PRO A 142 -28.96 -11.59 -4.99
N TYR A 143 -29.39 -10.70 -4.11
CA TYR A 143 -28.71 -9.43 -3.84
C TYR A 143 -28.38 -9.21 -2.35
N THR A 144 -28.59 -10.22 -1.52
CA THR A 144 -28.24 -10.16 -0.10
C THR A 144 -27.26 -11.29 0.24
N PHE A 145 -26.11 -10.92 0.80
CA PHE A 145 -25.11 -11.87 1.30
C PHE A 145 -24.80 -11.56 2.76
N ILE A 146 -24.79 -12.58 3.61
CA ILE A 146 -24.58 -12.42 5.06
C ILE A 146 -23.43 -13.33 5.51
N VAL A 147 -22.52 -12.75 6.29
CA VAL A 147 -21.42 -13.46 6.96
C VAL A 147 -21.69 -13.47 8.45
N HIS A 148 -21.67 -14.64 9.07
CA HIS A 148 -21.73 -14.82 10.52
C HIS A 148 -20.35 -15.26 11.03
N LEU A 149 -19.85 -14.59 12.05
CA LEU A 149 -18.61 -14.91 12.73
C LEU A 149 -18.88 -15.59 14.08
N LYS A 150 -17.99 -16.50 14.47
CA LYS A 150 -17.98 -17.16 15.79
C LYS A 150 -17.74 -16.15 16.90
N ASN A 151 -16.81 -15.21 16.68
CA ASN A 151 -16.39 -14.21 17.64
C ASN A 151 -16.62 -12.79 17.09
N THR A 152 -16.74 -11.81 17.98
CA THR A 152 -16.76 -10.38 17.63
C THR A 152 -15.48 -10.01 16.86
N ASN A 153 -15.65 -9.37 15.70
CA ASN A 153 -14.54 -8.85 14.91
C ASN A 153 -14.93 -7.48 14.31
N ALA A 154 -14.72 -6.43 15.07
CA ALA A 154 -15.09 -5.06 14.67
C ALA A 154 -14.28 -4.50 13.49
N VAL A 155 -13.17 -5.16 13.13
CA VAL A 155 -12.30 -4.77 11.99
C VAL A 155 -12.47 -5.67 10.78
N PHE A 156 -13.47 -6.55 10.75
CA PHE A 156 -13.68 -7.49 9.65
C PHE A 156 -13.82 -6.79 8.29
N ILE A 157 -14.55 -5.67 8.23
CA ILE A 157 -14.68 -4.87 7.00
C ILE A 157 -13.33 -4.26 6.57
N ASP A 158 -12.51 -3.82 7.53
CA ASP A 158 -11.17 -3.32 7.24
C ASP A 158 -10.24 -4.41 6.69
N LEU A 159 -10.44 -5.66 7.08
CA LEU A 159 -9.71 -6.80 6.52
C LEU A 159 -10.16 -7.11 5.09
N LEU A 160 -11.46 -6.98 4.78
CA LEU A 160 -12.03 -7.24 3.44
C LEU A 160 -11.63 -6.20 2.39
N LYS A 161 -11.25 -4.97 2.77
CA LYS A 161 -10.77 -3.93 1.83
C LYS A 161 -9.38 -4.19 1.26
N SER A 162 -8.72 -5.29 1.67
CA SER A 162 -7.33 -5.56 1.32
C SER A 162 -7.08 -5.53 -0.19
N SER A 163 -6.21 -4.60 -0.61
CA SER A 163 -5.75 -4.53 -2.00
C SER A 163 -4.58 -5.48 -2.30
N THR A 164 -3.93 -6.01 -1.27
CA THR A 164 -2.83 -6.99 -1.40
C THR A 164 -3.33 -8.42 -1.41
N TYR A 165 -4.39 -8.70 -0.67
CA TYR A 165 -5.05 -10.02 -0.61
C TYR A 165 -6.52 -9.87 -0.96
N PRO A 166 -6.84 -9.40 -2.20
CA PRO A 166 -8.20 -9.02 -2.54
C PRO A 166 -9.12 -10.23 -2.56
N LEU A 167 -10.20 -10.19 -1.77
CA LEU A 167 -11.30 -11.14 -1.86
C LEU A 167 -12.25 -10.64 -2.95
N VAL A 168 -11.89 -10.91 -4.19
CA VAL A 168 -12.68 -10.53 -5.37
C VAL A 168 -13.87 -11.46 -5.57
N VAL A 169 -14.88 -11.01 -6.31
CA VAL A 169 -16.00 -11.87 -6.67
C VAL A 169 -15.75 -12.53 -8.03
N LEU A 170 -15.83 -13.87 -8.05
CA LEU A 170 -15.69 -14.73 -9.22
C LEU A 170 -17.06 -15.40 -9.52
N PRO A 171 -17.33 -15.80 -10.76
CA PRO A 171 -18.49 -16.65 -11.05
C PRO A 171 -18.49 -17.93 -10.18
N ALA A 172 -19.64 -18.36 -9.70
CA ALA A 172 -19.77 -19.55 -8.85
C ALA A 172 -19.18 -20.81 -9.50
N SER A 173 -19.16 -20.89 -10.83
CA SER A 173 -18.52 -21.97 -11.60
C SER A 173 -17.01 -22.12 -11.36
N GLN A 174 -16.35 -21.08 -10.81
CA GLN A 174 -14.91 -21.09 -10.51
C GLN A 174 -14.58 -21.62 -9.10
N LYS A 175 -15.60 -21.89 -8.28
CA LYS A 175 -15.45 -22.26 -6.85
C LYS A 175 -14.46 -23.39 -6.59
N ASP A 176 -14.59 -24.48 -7.36
CA ASP A 176 -13.82 -25.70 -7.14
C ASP A 176 -12.63 -25.88 -8.10
N LYS A 177 -12.32 -24.85 -8.90
CA LYS A 177 -11.11 -24.84 -9.73
C LYS A 177 -9.85 -24.88 -8.85
N PRO A 178 -8.83 -25.66 -9.21
CA PRO A 178 -7.56 -25.65 -8.51
C PRO A 178 -6.93 -24.26 -8.45
N ALA A 179 -6.01 -24.05 -7.51
CA ALA A 179 -5.23 -22.83 -7.43
C ALA A 179 -4.49 -22.57 -8.75
N ARG A 180 -4.51 -21.33 -9.23
CA ARG A 180 -3.93 -20.86 -10.51
C ARG A 180 -4.62 -21.36 -11.79
N GLU A 181 -5.75 -22.04 -11.69
CA GLU A 181 -6.52 -22.57 -12.83
C GLU A 181 -7.87 -21.88 -13.04
N VAL A 182 -8.12 -20.76 -12.34
CA VAL A 182 -9.33 -19.97 -12.57
C VAL A 182 -9.29 -19.25 -13.90
N GLU A 183 -10.46 -19.10 -14.53
CA GLU A 183 -10.62 -18.23 -15.67
C GLU A 183 -10.63 -16.76 -15.23
N THR A 184 -10.05 -15.88 -16.05
CA THR A 184 -10.00 -14.44 -15.77
C THR A 184 -11.34 -13.75 -16.11
N ILE A 185 -12.41 -14.19 -15.45
CA ILE A 185 -13.77 -13.65 -15.59
C ILE A 185 -14.07 -12.81 -14.36
N GLY A 186 -13.98 -11.49 -14.49
CA GLY A 186 -14.21 -10.54 -13.39
C GLY A 186 -15.30 -9.53 -13.73
N THR A 187 -15.60 -8.67 -12.77
CA THR A 187 -16.60 -7.59 -12.88
C THR A 187 -15.98 -6.24 -13.22
N GLY A 188 -14.65 -6.16 -13.35
CA GLY A 188 -13.90 -4.92 -13.50
C GLY A 188 -14.04 -4.26 -14.89
N PRO A 189 -13.49 -3.04 -15.03
CA PRO A 189 -13.60 -2.23 -16.25
C PRO A 189 -12.81 -2.79 -17.43
N PHE A 190 -11.86 -3.68 -17.19
CA PHE A 190 -11.11 -4.37 -18.24
C PHE A 190 -11.25 -5.88 -18.09
N LYS A 191 -10.95 -6.61 -19.18
CA LYS A 191 -10.91 -8.07 -19.26
C LYS A 191 -9.62 -8.52 -19.94
N LEU A 192 -9.18 -9.74 -19.68
CA LEU A 192 -8.03 -10.31 -20.36
C LEU A 192 -8.32 -10.46 -21.87
N GLY A 193 -7.42 -9.93 -22.70
CA GLY A 193 -7.39 -10.15 -24.15
C GLY A 193 -6.37 -11.20 -24.51
N GLU A 194 -5.10 -10.83 -24.54
CA GLU A 194 -3.99 -11.71 -24.90
C GLU A 194 -2.96 -11.75 -23.77
N TRP A 195 -2.39 -12.90 -23.50
CA TRP A 195 -1.24 -13.05 -22.62
C TRP A 195 -0.20 -13.97 -23.24
N GLN A 196 0.89 -13.35 -23.69
CA GLN A 196 2.08 -14.04 -24.10
C GLN A 196 3.10 -13.98 -22.98
N LYS A 197 3.31 -15.11 -22.31
CA LYS A 197 4.23 -15.23 -21.18
C LYS A 197 5.62 -14.70 -21.55
N ASP A 198 6.26 -13.98 -20.64
CA ASP A 198 7.58 -13.36 -20.77
C ASP A 198 7.72 -12.27 -21.86
N SER A 199 6.65 -11.91 -22.55
CA SER A 199 6.62 -10.87 -23.59
C SER A 199 5.67 -9.73 -23.23
N HIS A 200 4.37 -10.01 -23.19
CA HIS A 200 3.36 -8.99 -22.95
C HIS A 200 2.02 -9.56 -22.49
N LEU A 201 1.18 -8.67 -21.96
CA LEU A 201 -0.23 -8.94 -21.66
C LEU A 201 -1.07 -7.78 -22.18
N ILE A 202 -2.24 -8.06 -22.73
CA ILE A 202 -3.20 -7.05 -23.21
C ILE A 202 -4.49 -7.19 -22.43
N LEU A 203 -4.91 -6.10 -21.80
CA LEU A 203 -6.25 -5.94 -21.28
C LEU A 203 -7.10 -5.22 -22.33
N LEU A 204 -8.31 -5.70 -22.56
CA LEU A 204 -9.32 -5.08 -23.40
C LEU A 204 -10.39 -4.44 -22.52
N ARG A 205 -11.01 -3.36 -22.99
CA ARG A 205 -12.21 -2.82 -22.35
C ARG A 205 -13.25 -3.90 -22.17
N ASN A 206 -13.87 -3.93 -20.99
CA ASN A 206 -15.00 -4.80 -20.71
C ASN A 206 -16.31 -4.10 -21.10
N GLU A 207 -16.93 -4.50 -22.20
CA GLU A 207 -18.17 -3.92 -22.67
C GLU A 207 -19.37 -4.22 -21.76
N ASN A 208 -19.26 -5.25 -20.92
CA ASN A 208 -20.27 -5.62 -19.93
C ASN A 208 -20.08 -4.91 -18.58
N TYR A 209 -19.07 -4.05 -18.44
CA TYR A 209 -18.77 -3.38 -17.19
C TYR A 209 -19.92 -2.47 -16.74
N THR A 210 -20.32 -2.61 -15.47
CA THR A 210 -21.37 -1.82 -14.83
C THR A 210 -20.74 -0.85 -13.83
N ALA A 211 -20.53 0.41 -14.24
CA ALA A 211 -19.95 1.43 -13.37
C ALA A 211 -20.84 1.74 -12.16
N ASP A 212 -20.26 2.24 -11.09
CA ASP A 212 -21.01 2.79 -9.96
C ASP A 212 -21.44 4.22 -10.27
N GLU A 213 -22.68 4.38 -10.75
CA GLU A 213 -23.25 5.68 -11.12
C GLU A 213 -23.62 6.55 -9.91
N THR A 214 -23.54 6.04 -8.67
CA THR A 214 -23.81 6.82 -7.46
C THR A 214 -22.62 7.71 -7.09
N ALA A 215 -21.41 7.37 -7.55
CA ALA A 215 -20.20 8.14 -7.40
C ALA A 215 -19.91 9.00 -8.64
N LYS A 216 -19.25 10.15 -8.45
CA LYS A 216 -18.84 11.04 -9.55
C LYS A 216 -17.55 10.58 -10.23
N ASP A 217 -16.63 9.99 -9.48
CA ASP A 217 -15.28 9.57 -9.91
C ASP A 217 -14.83 8.35 -9.08
N SER A 218 -13.69 7.77 -9.43
CA SER A 218 -13.06 6.76 -8.59
C SER A 218 -12.45 7.38 -7.33
N ASP A 219 -12.49 6.61 -6.26
CA ASP A 219 -11.87 6.92 -4.97
C ASP A 219 -11.07 5.68 -4.53
N GLY A 220 -9.78 5.70 -4.78
CA GLY A 220 -8.95 4.50 -4.64
C GLY A 220 -9.38 3.40 -5.61
N PHE A 221 -9.75 2.25 -5.08
CA PHE A 221 -10.34 1.13 -5.82
C PHE A 221 -11.87 1.10 -5.75
N ALA A 222 -12.47 2.05 -5.04
CA ALA A 222 -13.92 2.23 -4.97
C ALA A 222 -14.42 3.32 -5.95
N GLY A 223 -15.73 3.55 -5.97
CA GLY A 223 -16.38 4.61 -6.74
C GLY A 223 -16.52 4.32 -8.23
N LYS A 224 -16.71 5.39 -9.02
CA LYS A 224 -16.99 5.26 -10.45
C LYS A 224 -15.72 5.05 -11.24
N LYS A 225 -15.50 3.83 -11.70
CA LYS A 225 -14.43 3.50 -12.64
C LYS A 225 -14.94 3.63 -14.08
N THR A 226 -14.12 4.17 -14.95
CA THR A 226 -14.45 4.34 -16.38
C THR A 226 -13.29 3.83 -17.24
N ALA A 227 -13.55 2.85 -18.11
CA ALA A 227 -12.59 2.41 -19.10
C ALA A 227 -12.66 3.33 -20.33
N TYR A 228 -11.86 4.41 -20.36
CA TYR A 228 -11.73 5.25 -21.54
C TYR A 228 -10.95 4.56 -22.67
N LEU A 229 -9.91 3.80 -22.31
CA LEU A 229 -9.04 3.08 -23.24
C LEU A 229 -9.77 1.89 -23.89
N ASP A 230 -9.46 1.59 -25.16
CA ASP A 230 -9.86 0.32 -25.80
C ASP A 230 -9.05 -0.85 -25.26
N SER A 231 -7.76 -0.59 -24.99
CA SER A 231 -6.85 -1.59 -24.44
C SER A 231 -5.71 -0.98 -23.62
N VAL A 232 -5.15 -1.80 -22.72
CA VAL A 232 -3.89 -1.54 -22.02
C VAL A 232 -2.93 -2.68 -22.36
N ARG A 233 -1.78 -2.34 -22.95
CA ARG A 233 -0.73 -3.29 -23.27
C ARG A 233 0.38 -3.20 -22.24
N TYR A 234 0.61 -4.27 -21.50
CA TYR A 234 1.74 -4.44 -20.59
C TYR A 234 2.89 -5.10 -21.36
N ASN A 235 4.00 -4.41 -21.55
CA ASN A 235 5.24 -4.99 -22.09
C ASN A 235 6.19 -5.34 -20.95
N PHE A 236 6.82 -6.52 -20.99
CA PHE A 236 7.74 -6.97 -19.95
C PHE A 236 9.17 -6.67 -20.39
N ILE A 237 9.77 -5.62 -19.81
CA ILE A 237 11.12 -5.14 -20.13
C ILE A 237 11.92 -5.07 -18.82
N PRO A 238 12.77 -6.07 -18.52
CA PRO A 238 13.49 -6.15 -17.24
C PRO A 238 14.44 -4.96 -17.01
N GLU A 239 15.15 -4.52 -18.05
CA GLU A 239 16.19 -3.52 -17.94
C GLU A 239 15.64 -2.09 -17.83
N ALA A 240 16.00 -1.35 -16.77
CA ALA A 240 15.48 -0.01 -16.48
C ALA A 240 15.85 1.02 -17.58
N ASN A 241 17.08 0.96 -18.11
CA ASN A 241 17.49 1.82 -19.22
C ASN A 241 16.72 1.53 -20.52
N ALA A 242 16.36 0.26 -20.78
CA ALA A 242 15.55 -0.10 -21.94
C ALA A 242 14.11 0.41 -21.78
N ARG A 243 13.52 0.35 -20.58
CA ARG A 243 12.22 0.98 -20.30
C ARG A 243 12.26 2.49 -20.52
N LEU A 244 13.30 3.16 -20.00
CA LEU A 244 13.47 4.60 -20.21
C LEU A 244 13.59 4.96 -21.69
N ALA A 245 14.38 4.21 -22.45
CA ALA A 245 14.51 4.41 -23.91
C ALA A 245 13.18 4.17 -24.65
N ALA A 246 12.38 3.18 -24.22
CA ALA A 246 11.04 2.94 -24.78
C ALA A 246 10.10 4.13 -24.54
N LEU A 247 10.14 4.76 -23.37
CA LEU A 247 9.38 5.97 -23.07
C LEU A 247 9.86 7.16 -23.94
N GLN A 248 11.17 7.39 -24.01
CA GLN A 248 11.76 8.50 -24.76
C GLN A 248 11.52 8.41 -26.28
N THR A 249 11.39 7.19 -26.81
CA THR A 249 11.10 6.94 -28.24
C THR A 249 9.60 6.78 -28.56
N GLY A 250 8.72 6.93 -27.54
CA GLY A 250 7.27 6.80 -27.70
C GLY A 250 6.78 5.35 -27.91
N LYS A 251 7.61 4.34 -27.68
CA LYS A 251 7.22 2.92 -27.70
C LYS A 251 6.47 2.51 -26.45
N SER A 252 6.57 3.28 -25.38
CA SER A 252 5.81 3.15 -24.14
C SER A 252 5.24 4.49 -23.75
N ASP A 253 4.02 4.49 -23.23
CA ASP A 253 3.34 5.67 -22.70
C ASP A 253 3.62 5.87 -21.20
N VAL A 254 3.78 4.75 -20.48
CA VAL A 254 4.10 4.70 -19.05
C VAL A 254 5.18 3.64 -18.81
N ILE A 255 6.09 3.89 -17.88
CA ILE A 255 7.11 2.91 -17.46
C ILE A 255 7.18 2.79 -15.95
N ALA A 256 7.40 1.58 -15.46
CA ALA A 256 7.58 1.28 -14.03
C ALA A 256 9.03 1.45 -13.56
N ASP A 257 9.18 1.55 -12.24
CA ASP A 257 10.43 1.36 -11.49
C ASP A 257 11.64 2.15 -12.04
N LEU A 258 11.50 3.46 -12.01
CA LEU A 258 12.62 4.36 -12.25
C LEU A 258 13.46 4.51 -10.96
N THR A 259 14.78 4.51 -11.11
CA THR A 259 15.68 5.03 -10.09
C THR A 259 15.65 6.56 -10.09
N LEU A 260 16.09 7.20 -9.00
CA LEU A 260 16.21 8.67 -8.93
C LEU A 260 17.08 9.23 -10.07
N ASP A 261 18.17 8.56 -10.41
CA ASP A 261 19.07 9.03 -11.47
C ASP A 261 18.44 8.91 -12.86
N LEU A 262 17.67 7.86 -13.12
CA LEU A 262 16.92 7.75 -14.38
C LEU A 262 15.77 8.74 -14.44
N ALA A 263 15.10 9.02 -13.32
CA ALA A 263 14.05 10.04 -13.25
C ALA A 263 14.59 11.44 -13.55
N LYS A 264 15.77 11.81 -13.05
CA LYS A 264 16.44 13.07 -13.39
C LYS A 264 16.69 13.25 -14.90
N ARG A 265 16.85 12.17 -15.65
CA ARG A 265 17.02 12.22 -17.11
C ARG A 265 15.73 12.57 -17.87
N LEU A 266 14.58 12.60 -17.18
CA LEU A 266 13.32 13.13 -17.69
C LEU A 266 13.15 14.62 -17.39
N ASP A 267 13.93 15.18 -16.47
CA ASP A 267 13.86 16.58 -16.09
C ASP A 267 14.20 17.48 -17.30
N GLY A 268 13.38 18.51 -17.50
CA GLY A 268 13.52 19.43 -18.64
C GLY A 268 12.93 18.93 -19.96
N ASN A 269 12.42 17.71 -20.03
CA ASN A 269 11.68 17.22 -21.20
C ASN A 269 10.20 17.62 -21.08
N ALA A 270 9.74 18.53 -21.93
CA ALA A 270 8.37 19.08 -21.87
C ALA A 270 7.27 18.02 -22.10
N GLY A 271 7.59 16.90 -22.77
CA GLY A 271 6.63 15.83 -23.12
C GLY A 271 6.66 14.63 -22.19
N LEU A 272 7.64 14.56 -21.27
CA LEU A 272 7.80 13.43 -20.35
C LEU A 272 7.80 13.92 -18.91
N SER A 273 7.26 13.13 -18.00
CA SER A 273 7.19 13.47 -16.59
C SER A 273 7.39 12.25 -15.70
N THR A 274 7.77 12.51 -14.46
CA THR A 274 7.84 11.50 -13.41
C THR A 274 6.58 11.54 -12.56
N LEU A 275 5.92 10.39 -12.42
CA LEU A 275 4.86 10.16 -11.45
C LEU A 275 5.47 9.63 -10.17
N LYS A 276 5.36 10.39 -9.08
CA LYS A 276 5.81 10.00 -7.74
C LYS A 276 4.65 9.42 -6.96
N THR A 277 4.83 8.24 -6.39
CA THR A 277 3.86 7.61 -5.48
C THR A 277 4.44 7.59 -4.08
N PHE A 278 3.75 8.22 -3.16
CA PHE A 278 3.98 8.17 -1.73
C PHE A 278 2.64 7.95 -1.00
N PRO A 279 2.65 7.21 0.08
CA PRO A 279 3.71 6.30 0.53
C PRO A 279 3.74 5.03 -0.34
N TYR A 280 4.86 4.30 -0.34
CA TYR A 280 4.97 3.04 -1.08
C TYR A 280 5.32 1.88 -0.15
N CYS A 281 6.50 1.90 0.50
CA CYS A 281 6.89 0.94 1.53
C CYS A 281 7.48 1.67 2.73
N GLN A 282 7.72 0.96 3.81
CA GLN A 282 8.38 1.48 5.02
C GLN A 282 9.62 0.65 5.31
N GLN A 283 10.77 1.31 5.45
CA GLN A 283 12.03 0.68 5.77
C GLN A 283 12.26 0.61 7.29
N TYR A 284 12.78 -0.53 7.74
CA TYR A 284 13.04 -0.81 9.15
C TYR A 284 14.37 -1.51 9.39
N PHE A 285 14.94 -1.26 10.57
CA PHE A 285 15.83 -2.18 11.26
C PHE A 285 14.99 -3.02 12.21
N VAL A 286 15.06 -4.34 12.06
CA VAL A 286 14.35 -5.32 12.90
C VAL A 286 15.35 -5.85 13.93
N LEU A 287 14.98 -5.85 15.20
CA LEU A 287 15.83 -6.31 16.30
C LEU A 287 15.30 -7.64 16.83
N HIS A 288 16.16 -8.67 16.86
CA HIS A 288 15.78 -10.01 17.34
C HIS A 288 15.50 -9.96 18.84
N SER A 289 14.25 -10.13 19.26
CA SER A 289 13.83 -9.83 20.63
C SER A 289 13.89 -11.03 21.59
N SER A 290 14.00 -12.26 21.06
CA SER A 290 14.05 -13.49 21.87
C SER A 290 15.43 -14.15 21.91
N ASN A 291 16.41 -13.66 21.16
CA ASN A 291 17.74 -14.29 21.10
C ASN A 291 18.88 -13.25 21.02
N GLY A 292 20.06 -13.67 21.46
CA GLY A 292 21.28 -12.87 21.41
C GLY A 292 21.23 -11.59 22.26
N LEU A 293 22.10 -10.65 21.94
CA LEU A 293 22.25 -9.39 22.71
C LEU A 293 20.95 -8.56 22.71
N THR A 294 20.23 -8.54 21.60
CA THR A 294 19.00 -7.78 21.44
C THR A 294 17.77 -8.41 22.11
N ALA A 295 17.90 -9.57 22.76
CA ALA A 295 16.91 -10.06 23.72
C ALA A 295 16.76 -9.09 24.91
N ASN A 296 17.84 -8.40 25.30
CA ASN A 296 17.82 -7.37 26.32
C ASN A 296 17.18 -6.06 25.77
N PRO A 297 16.06 -5.59 26.33
CA PRO A 297 15.38 -4.38 25.86
C PRO A 297 16.24 -3.11 25.99
N LEU A 298 17.13 -3.02 26.99
CA LEU A 298 18.02 -1.86 27.15
C LEU A 298 19.01 -1.76 26.00
N ILE A 299 19.49 -2.90 25.45
CA ILE A 299 20.37 -2.91 24.28
C ILE A 299 19.59 -2.47 23.02
N ARG A 300 18.34 -2.94 22.84
CA ARG A 300 17.50 -2.48 21.74
C ARG A 300 17.24 -0.97 21.80
N GLN A 301 16.90 -0.48 22.98
CA GLN A 301 16.72 0.97 23.21
C GLN A 301 18.02 1.75 22.94
N ALA A 302 19.17 1.25 23.39
CA ALA A 302 20.46 1.89 23.13
C ALA A 302 20.71 2.01 21.62
N ILE A 303 20.44 0.95 20.83
CA ILE A 303 20.54 0.99 19.37
C ILE A 303 19.62 2.08 18.79
N ARG A 304 18.37 2.18 19.26
CA ARG A 304 17.43 3.23 18.81
C ARG A 304 17.96 4.65 19.09
N GLU A 305 18.54 4.87 20.27
CA GLU A 305 19.03 6.20 20.65
C GLU A 305 20.16 6.71 19.76
N VAL A 306 20.94 5.83 19.13
CA VAL A 306 22.07 6.21 18.23
C VAL A 306 21.61 6.63 16.85
N VAL A 307 20.44 6.15 16.40
CA VAL A 307 20.01 6.29 15.00
C VAL A 307 19.89 7.75 14.58
N ASN A 308 20.64 8.13 13.56
CA ASN A 308 20.51 9.35 12.78
C ASN A 308 19.92 9.01 11.40
N VAL A 309 18.65 9.30 11.22
CA VAL A 309 17.93 8.98 9.99
C VAL A 309 18.43 9.82 8.82
N ASP A 310 18.85 11.08 9.03
CA ASP A 310 19.31 11.94 7.93
C ASP A 310 20.55 11.37 7.25
N ASP A 311 21.53 10.87 8.02
CA ASP A 311 22.74 10.24 7.46
C ASP A 311 22.39 8.99 6.66
N ILE A 312 21.44 8.18 7.17
CA ILE A 312 20.97 6.97 6.49
C ILE A 312 20.29 7.32 5.16
N LEU A 313 19.40 8.31 5.15
CA LEU A 313 18.71 8.72 3.93
C LEU A 313 19.66 9.35 2.91
N ALA A 314 20.64 10.11 3.35
CA ALA A 314 21.66 10.68 2.49
C ALA A 314 22.50 9.59 1.79
N ALA A 315 22.83 8.50 2.50
CA ALA A 315 23.63 7.40 1.96
C ALA A 315 22.83 6.49 1.00
N THR A 316 21.54 6.29 1.26
CA THR A 316 20.72 5.34 0.46
C THR A 316 20.31 5.89 -0.90
N GLY A 317 20.22 7.20 -1.07
CA GLY A 317 19.87 7.85 -2.34
C GLY A 317 18.51 7.43 -2.92
N ILE A 318 17.58 6.92 -2.10
CA ILE A 318 16.24 6.53 -2.54
C ILE A 318 15.24 7.67 -2.38
N LEU A 319 14.15 7.60 -3.14
CA LEU A 319 13.01 8.47 -2.90
C LEU A 319 12.39 8.09 -1.56
N SER A 320 12.50 8.97 -0.57
CA SER A 320 12.07 8.69 0.80
C SER A 320 11.46 9.92 1.47
N GLN A 321 10.65 9.65 2.50
CA GLN A 321 10.03 10.66 3.34
C GLN A 321 10.11 10.21 4.81
N ARG A 322 10.42 11.14 5.70
CA ARG A 322 10.41 10.88 7.15
C ARG A 322 8.98 10.65 7.63
N ASN A 323 8.79 9.56 8.34
CA ASN A 323 7.54 9.22 9.00
C ASN A 323 7.84 8.37 10.23
N PRO A 324 7.53 8.83 11.44
CA PRO A 324 7.80 8.08 12.67
C PRO A 324 6.82 6.93 12.93
N SER A 325 5.61 6.98 12.38
CA SER A 325 4.53 6.03 12.65
C SER A 325 4.64 4.75 11.82
N LEU A 326 4.10 3.66 12.35
CA LEU A 326 3.93 2.39 11.64
C LEU A 326 2.87 2.47 10.53
N LEU A 327 2.04 3.51 10.51
CA LEU A 327 1.04 3.75 9.49
C LEU A 327 1.33 5.02 8.70
N TYR A 328 0.64 5.19 7.58
CA TYR A 328 0.76 6.36 6.73
C TYR A 328 -0.14 7.51 7.17
N PRO A 329 0.25 8.77 6.96
CA PRO A 329 -0.53 9.94 7.38
C PRO A 329 -2.02 9.94 7.00
N PRO A 330 -2.46 9.44 5.80
CA PRO A 330 -3.88 9.37 5.46
C PRO A 330 -4.69 8.40 6.32
N SER A 331 -4.04 7.45 7.02
CA SER A 331 -4.75 6.47 7.85
C SER A 331 -5.44 7.16 9.04
N PRO A 332 -6.71 6.81 9.35
CA PRO A 332 -7.38 7.31 10.56
C PRO A 332 -6.71 6.85 11.86
N TYR A 333 -5.84 5.85 11.79
CA TYR A 333 -5.05 5.32 12.90
C TYR A 333 -3.62 5.88 12.95
N TYR A 334 -3.28 6.86 12.13
CA TYR A 334 -1.94 7.47 12.12
C TYR A 334 -1.60 8.10 13.48
N ALA A 335 -0.45 7.77 14.03
CA ALA A 335 -0.01 8.14 15.37
C ALA A 335 1.32 8.93 15.36
N GLY A 336 1.56 9.74 14.32
CA GLY A 336 2.84 10.39 14.06
C GLY A 336 3.38 11.22 15.24
N ASP A 337 2.55 12.03 15.89
CA ASP A 337 2.96 12.86 17.03
C ASP A 337 3.39 12.00 18.23
N MET A 338 2.68 10.91 18.50
CA MET A 338 3.06 9.96 19.56
C MET A 338 4.35 9.23 19.22
N ALA A 339 4.49 8.77 17.97
CA ALA A 339 5.62 8.00 17.50
C ALA A 339 6.91 8.83 17.40
N ALA A 340 6.80 10.14 17.16
CA ALA A 340 7.94 11.07 16.98
C ALA A 340 8.93 11.03 18.15
N LYS A 341 8.48 10.77 19.37
CA LYS A 341 9.35 10.67 20.57
C LYS A 341 10.31 9.48 20.54
N TYR A 342 10.08 8.49 19.66
CA TYR A 342 10.91 7.29 19.51
C TYR A 342 11.74 7.29 18.21
N TYR A 343 11.58 8.31 17.38
CA TYR A 343 12.14 8.37 16.04
C TYR A 343 13.32 9.34 15.96
N ASP A 344 14.39 8.96 15.22
CA ASP A 344 15.54 9.82 14.89
C ASP A 344 16.16 10.48 16.14
N ARG A 345 16.51 9.65 17.14
CA ARG A 345 16.84 10.12 18.50
C ARG A 345 18.15 10.88 18.60
N LYS A 346 19.20 10.44 17.88
CA LYS A 346 20.54 11.09 17.83
C LYS A 346 21.14 11.38 19.21
N ASP A 347 20.94 10.47 20.17
CA ASP A 347 21.40 10.62 21.57
C ASP A 347 22.39 9.51 21.95
N PRO A 348 23.67 9.59 21.51
CA PRO A 348 24.67 8.61 21.87
C PRO A 348 25.03 8.63 23.37
N ALA A 349 24.76 9.73 24.10
CA ALA A 349 24.99 9.78 25.53
C ALA A 349 23.99 8.89 26.27
N LYS A 350 22.69 8.96 25.89
CA LYS A 350 21.64 8.09 26.42
C LYS A 350 21.89 6.64 26.04
N ALA A 351 22.37 6.36 24.83
CA ALA A 351 22.75 5.03 24.42
C ALA A 351 23.83 4.41 25.34
N LYS A 352 24.90 5.16 25.66
CA LYS A 352 25.96 4.72 26.57
C LYS A 352 25.45 4.45 27.98
N GLU A 353 24.53 5.27 28.48
CA GLU A 353 23.86 5.03 29.77
C GLU A 353 23.10 3.71 29.78
N LEU A 354 22.30 3.44 28.74
CA LEU A 354 21.51 2.21 28.59
C LEU A 354 22.40 0.97 28.44
N LEU A 355 23.49 1.05 27.68
CA LEU A 355 24.47 -0.03 27.53
C LEU A 355 25.12 -0.37 28.88
N LYS A 356 25.49 0.64 29.68
CA LYS A 356 26.01 0.44 31.04
C LYS A 356 25.00 -0.26 31.95
N GLN A 357 23.73 0.17 31.90
CA GLN A 357 22.64 -0.47 32.65
C GLN A 357 22.39 -1.91 32.20
N ALA A 358 22.55 -2.19 30.90
CA ALA A 358 22.42 -3.52 30.32
C ALA A 358 23.59 -4.46 30.66
N GLY A 359 24.69 -3.95 31.20
CA GLY A 359 25.92 -4.70 31.44
C GLY A 359 26.71 -5.08 30.20
N TYR A 360 26.56 -4.26 29.11
CA TYR A 360 27.27 -4.49 27.86
C TYR A 360 28.79 -4.25 28.02
N ASN A 361 29.63 -5.24 27.62
CA ASN A 361 31.07 -5.22 27.78
C ASN A 361 31.84 -5.35 26.44
N GLY A 362 31.22 -4.92 25.33
CA GLY A 362 31.85 -4.96 24.00
C GLY A 362 31.60 -6.25 23.22
N GLU A 363 30.59 -7.02 23.60
CA GLU A 363 30.16 -8.21 22.85
C GLU A 363 29.76 -7.82 21.43
N LYS A 364 30.04 -8.74 20.48
CA LYS A 364 29.78 -8.49 19.07
C LYS A 364 28.28 -8.47 18.74
N LEU A 365 27.78 -7.33 18.21
CA LEU A 365 26.45 -7.18 17.66
C LEU A 365 26.46 -7.49 16.16
N VAL A 366 25.76 -8.52 15.74
CA VAL A 366 25.68 -8.94 14.33
C VAL A 366 24.56 -8.21 13.61
N LEU A 367 24.92 -7.44 12.58
CA LEU A 367 24.01 -6.70 11.71
C LEU A 367 23.87 -7.44 10.37
N GLN A 368 22.72 -8.03 10.11
CA GLN A 368 22.45 -8.76 8.88
C GLN A 368 21.76 -7.88 7.84
N THR A 369 22.18 -8.00 6.58
CA THR A 369 21.53 -7.32 5.45
C THR A 369 21.66 -8.16 4.18
N ASN A 370 21.18 -7.63 3.05
CA ASN A 370 21.22 -8.34 1.77
C ASN A 370 21.94 -7.56 0.67
N SER A 371 22.44 -8.32 -0.33
CA SER A 371 23.13 -7.78 -1.51
C SER A 371 22.17 -7.31 -2.62
N ASN A 372 20.91 -7.73 -2.61
CA ASN A 372 19.96 -7.52 -3.70
C ASN A 372 19.33 -6.13 -3.68
N TYR A 373 19.18 -5.52 -2.50
CA TYR A 373 18.61 -4.19 -2.31
C TYR A 373 19.67 -3.22 -1.76
N PRO A 374 20.35 -2.45 -2.61
CA PRO A 374 21.45 -1.55 -2.19
C PRO A 374 21.06 -0.61 -1.05
N TYR A 375 19.87 -0.02 -1.08
CA TYR A 375 19.42 0.88 -0.03
C TYR A 375 19.33 0.22 1.36
N MET A 376 18.98 -1.07 1.44
CA MET A 376 18.98 -1.82 2.71
C MET A 376 20.39 -2.05 3.21
N ARG A 377 21.31 -2.42 2.30
CA ARG A 377 22.74 -2.61 2.61
C ARG A 377 23.36 -1.29 3.08
N ASP A 378 23.15 -0.22 2.33
CA ASP A 378 23.77 1.07 2.61
C ASP A 378 23.24 1.64 3.94
N SER A 379 21.95 1.47 4.25
CA SER A 379 21.36 1.90 5.52
C SER A 379 21.98 1.21 6.74
N ILE A 380 22.26 -0.09 6.66
CA ILE A 380 22.83 -0.81 7.81
C ILE A 380 24.35 -0.57 7.95
N LEU A 381 25.05 -0.25 6.85
CA LEU A 381 26.44 0.20 6.91
C LEU A 381 26.55 1.52 7.67
N VAL A 382 25.67 2.48 7.39
CA VAL A 382 25.62 3.75 8.15
C VAL A 382 25.27 3.47 9.62
N LEU A 383 24.26 2.63 9.88
CA LEU A 383 23.94 2.23 11.26
C LEU A 383 25.14 1.62 11.97
N SER A 384 25.91 0.78 11.29
CA SER A 384 27.12 0.16 11.86
C SER A 384 28.14 1.20 12.34
N GLU A 385 28.37 2.25 11.54
CA GLU A 385 29.29 3.33 11.93
C GLU A 385 28.73 4.15 13.11
N GLN A 386 27.45 4.50 13.08
CA GLN A 386 26.80 5.18 14.21
C GLN A 386 26.88 4.37 15.51
N LEU A 387 26.73 3.05 15.44
CA LEU A 387 26.86 2.16 16.59
C LEU A 387 28.30 2.12 17.11
N LYS A 388 29.30 2.04 16.23
CA LYS A 388 30.73 2.04 16.62
C LYS A 388 31.11 3.35 17.31
N GLU A 389 30.65 4.50 16.82
CA GLU A 389 30.87 5.80 17.46
C GLU A 389 30.27 5.87 18.88
N ALA A 390 29.16 5.17 19.11
CA ALA A 390 28.56 5.04 20.44
C ALA A 390 29.24 3.99 21.33
N GLY A 391 30.27 3.26 20.82
CA GLY A 391 31.01 2.24 21.56
C GLY A 391 30.39 0.84 21.46
N ILE A 392 29.52 0.58 20.48
CA ILE A 392 28.95 -0.74 20.23
C ILE A 392 29.79 -1.48 19.18
N ASN A 393 30.23 -2.70 19.49
CA ASN A 393 31.02 -3.55 18.60
C ASN A 393 30.10 -4.16 17.50
N ALA A 394 29.89 -3.47 16.41
CA ALA A 394 29.01 -3.87 15.32
C ALA A 394 29.77 -4.55 14.17
N ASP A 395 29.23 -5.68 13.69
CA ASP A 395 29.78 -6.50 12.60
C ASP A 395 28.70 -6.74 11.53
N VAL A 396 28.95 -6.32 10.28
CA VAL A 396 27.96 -6.40 9.20
C VAL A 396 28.13 -7.67 8.37
N GLN A 397 27.06 -8.44 8.23
CA GLN A 397 26.97 -9.64 7.39
C GLN A 397 26.02 -9.38 6.21
N VAL A 398 26.56 -9.48 5.01
CA VAL A 398 25.80 -9.33 3.76
C VAL A 398 25.54 -10.72 3.17
N ILE A 399 24.26 -11.08 3.02
CA ILE A 399 23.81 -12.35 2.45
C ILE A 399 22.87 -12.10 1.27
N ASP A 400 22.33 -13.12 0.63
CA ASP A 400 21.30 -12.95 -0.39
C ASP A 400 19.94 -12.64 0.25
N TRP A 401 19.03 -12.04 -0.54
CA TRP A 401 17.70 -11.63 -0.05
C TRP A 401 16.85 -12.79 0.46
N MET A 402 16.88 -13.94 -0.22
CA MET A 402 16.07 -15.10 0.17
C MET A 402 16.51 -15.62 1.53
N SER A 403 17.81 -15.73 1.77
CA SER A 403 18.38 -16.10 3.06
C SER A 403 18.05 -15.06 4.13
N ASN A 404 18.20 -13.76 3.83
CA ASN A 404 17.84 -12.69 4.76
C ASN A 404 16.36 -12.74 5.15
N SER A 405 15.48 -12.88 4.18
CA SER A 405 14.01 -12.97 4.40
C SER A 405 13.62 -14.21 5.19
N ASN A 406 14.22 -15.38 4.88
CA ASN A 406 13.99 -16.61 5.63
C ASN A 406 14.44 -16.50 7.07
N ASN A 407 15.63 -15.92 7.31
CA ASN A 407 16.15 -15.70 8.67
C ASN A 407 15.23 -14.79 9.47
N LEU A 408 14.79 -13.68 8.86
CA LEU A 408 13.83 -12.75 9.47
C LEU A 408 12.49 -13.40 9.82
N GLN A 409 11.94 -14.23 8.92
CA GLN A 409 10.64 -14.85 9.15
C GLN A 409 10.66 -15.99 10.15
N ARG A 410 11.79 -16.76 10.21
CA ARG A 410 11.90 -17.95 11.03
C ARG A 410 12.70 -17.76 12.32
N GLY A 411 13.32 -16.59 12.52
CA GLY A 411 14.23 -16.36 13.64
C GLY A 411 15.50 -17.22 13.59
N THR A 412 15.91 -17.64 12.39
CA THR A 412 17.09 -18.48 12.19
C THR A 412 18.32 -17.66 11.83
N GLY A 413 19.49 -18.26 11.91
CA GLY A 413 20.75 -17.56 11.65
C GLY A 413 21.28 -16.81 12.88
N ASN A 414 22.48 -16.28 12.75
CA ASN A 414 23.14 -15.52 13.81
C ASN A 414 23.07 -14.03 13.49
N TRP A 415 22.00 -13.36 13.94
CA TRP A 415 21.79 -11.93 13.76
C TRP A 415 21.13 -11.31 14.99
N ASN A 416 21.44 -10.04 15.24
CA ASN A 416 20.82 -9.22 16.26
C ASN A 416 19.93 -8.14 15.64
N VAL A 417 20.41 -7.52 14.55
CA VAL A 417 19.69 -6.51 13.78
C VAL A 417 19.65 -6.93 12.31
N SER A 418 18.52 -6.79 11.65
CA SER A 418 18.41 -7.05 10.21
C SER A 418 17.58 -5.97 9.51
N THR A 419 17.79 -5.82 8.19
CA THR A 419 17.05 -4.85 7.37
C THR A 419 15.88 -5.48 6.65
N THR A 420 14.77 -4.76 6.60
CA THR A 420 13.60 -5.12 5.78
C THR A 420 12.79 -3.89 5.35
N SER A 421 11.82 -4.11 4.47
CA SER A 421 10.78 -3.13 4.14
C SER A 421 9.42 -3.80 4.11
N PHE A 422 8.41 -3.10 4.65
CA PHE A 422 7.02 -3.53 4.62
C PHE A 422 6.20 -2.59 3.74
N CYS A 423 5.48 -3.15 2.80
CA CYS A 423 4.61 -2.40 1.91
C CYS A 423 3.12 -2.59 2.28
N SER A 424 2.71 -3.83 2.55
CA SER A 424 1.31 -4.16 2.81
C SER A 424 0.80 -3.77 4.20
N PRO A 425 1.46 -4.09 5.33
CA PRO A 425 0.90 -3.77 6.64
C PRO A 425 0.62 -2.28 6.86
N PRO A 426 1.51 -1.34 6.48
CA PRO A 426 1.23 0.07 6.62
C PRO A 426 0.04 0.55 5.80
N LEU A 427 -0.18 -0.06 4.63
CA LEU A 427 -1.28 0.24 3.72
C LEU A 427 -2.61 -0.31 4.22
N LEU A 428 -2.62 -1.55 4.72
CA LEU A 428 -3.84 -2.27 5.10
C LEU A 428 -4.34 -1.90 6.50
N GLY A 429 -3.50 -1.26 7.32
CA GLY A 429 -3.87 -0.74 8.63
C GLY A 429 -3.62 -1.69 9.81
N PRO A 430 -4.09 -1.32 11.02
CA PRO A 430 -3.76 -1.99 12.28
C PRO A 430 -3.94 -3.51 12.32
N PRO A 431 -5.01 -4.10 11.75
CA PRO A 431 -5.21 -5.54 11.84
C PRO A 431 -4.10 -6.37 11.20
N GLN A 432 -3.50 -5.87 10.11
CA GLN A 432 -2.42 -6.56 9.40
C GLN A 432 -1.10 -6.54 10.17
N TRP A 433 -0.94 -5.61 11.09
CA TRP A 433 0.24 -5.54 11.94
C TRP A 433 0.31 -6.64 12.99
N LYS A 434 -0.81 -7.30 13.32
CA LYS A 434 -0.82 -8.35 14.35
C LYS A 434 0.21 -9.46 14.06
N SER A 435 0.21 -9.98 12.85
CA SER A 435 1.22 -10.99 12.44
C SER A 435 2.63 -10.39 12.39
N THR A 436 2.79 -9.23 11.76
CA THR A 436 4.08 -8.56 11.56
C THR A 436 4.79 -8.26 12.87
N VAL A 437 4.05 -7.78 13.88
CA VAL A 437 4.58 -7.43 15.21
C VAL A 437 5.23 -8.62 15.90
N TYR A 438 4.68 -9.81 15.77
CA TYR A 438 5.23 -11.01 16.43
C TYR A 438 6.27 -11.73 15.57
N THR A 439 6.02 -11.85 14.26
CA THR A 439 6.85 -12.68 13.38
C THR A 439 8.26 -12.13 13.19
N PHE A 440 8.38 -10.83 12.89
CA PHE A 440 9.67 -10.32 12.44
C PHE A 440 10.67 -10.03 13.57
N PRO A 441 10.29 -9.36 14.68
CA PRO A 441 11.19 -9.18 15.81
C PRO A 441 11.27 -10.40 16.73
N HIS A 442 10.51 -11.46 16.45
CA HIS A 442 10.44 -12.68 17.28
C HIS A 442 10.10 -12.37 18.74
N ILE A 443 8.98 -11.69 18.95
CA ILE A 443 8.46 -11.45 20.30
C ILE A 443 7.79 -12.74 20.79
N ASP A 444 8.30 -13.33 21.85
CA ASP A 444 7.71 -14.54 22.43
C ASP A 444 6.35 -14.24 23.03
N LYS A 445 6.26 -13.18 23.83
CA LYS A 445 5.03 -12.73 24.47
C LYS A 445 5.14 -11.28 24.94
N ASP A 446 4.12 -10.46 24.64
CA ASP A 446 3.93 -9.15 25.27
C ASP A 446 2.45 -8.96 25.66
N PRO A 447 2.08 -9.24 26.93
CA PRO A 447 0.68 -9.18 27.37
C PRO A 447 0.01 -7.82 27.15
N ALA A 448 0.78 -6.73 27.13
CA ALA A 448 0.23 -5.39 26.87
C ALA A 448 -0.18 -5.23 25.41
N ILE A 449 0.64 -5.74 24.48
CA ILE A 449 0.32 -5.78 23.05
C ILE A 449 -0.87 -6.72 22.80
N ASP A 450 -0.89 -7.92 23.43
CA ASP A 450 -1.99 -8.87 23.29
C ASP A 450 -3.34 -8.27 23.70
N ALA A 451 -3.40 -7.66 24.91
CA ALA A 451 -4.60 -7.02 25.42
C ALA A 451 -5.06 -5.86 24.53
N ALA A 452 -4.12 -5.09 23.97
CA ALA A 452 -4.45 -3.99 23.10
C ALA A 452 -4.97 -4.49 21.73
N PHE A 453 -4.41 -5.55 21.16
CA PHE A 453 -4.99 -6.19 19.96
C PHE A 453 -6.39 -6.77 20.23
N ASP A 454 -6.61 -7.37 21.40
CA ASP A 454 -7.95 -7.84 21.77
C ASP A 454 -8.96 -6.69 21.80
N ASN A 455 -8.62 -5.53 22.37
CA ASN A 455 -9.47 -4.34 22.32
C ASN A 455 -9.68 -3.82 20.90
N LEU A 456 -8.63 -3.80 20.07
CA LEU A 456 -8.72 -3.40 18.68
C LEU A 456 -9.73 -4.25 17.90
N PHE A 457 -9.70 -5.57 18.08
CA PHE A 457 -10.56 -6.49 17.35
C PHE A 457 -12.00 -6.56 17.89
N LYS A 458 -12.18 -6.42 19.20
CA LYS A 458 -13.47 -6.63 19.87
C LYS A 458 -14.31 -5.38 20.01
N SER A 459 -13.72 -4.17 20.00
CA SER A 459 -14.48 -2.94 20.22
C SER A 459 -15.21 -2.47 18.96
N ALA A 460 -16.51 -2.25 19.05
CA ALA A 460 -17.30 -1.59 18.03
C ALA A 460 -17.03 -0.08 17.95
N ASP A 461 -16.55 0.52 19.06
CA ASP A 461 -16.27 1.94 19.17
C ASP A 461 -14.94 2.32 18.51
N GLU A 462 -14.96 3.19 17.50
CA GLU A 462 -13.77 3.61 16.77
C GLU A 462 -12.74 4.35 17.63
N PRO A 463 -13.09 5.30 18.52
CA PRO A 463 -12.15 5.91 19.46
C PRO A 463 -11.42 4.88 20.32
N THR A 464 -12.11 3.86 20.82
CA THR A 464 -11.51 2.75 21.58
C THR A 464 -10.53 1.96 20.73
N ARG A 465 -10.87 1.66 19.47
CA ARG A 465 -9.94 0.99 18.54
C ARG A 465 -8.69 1.84 18.25
N LYS A 466 -8.85 3.15 18.07
CA LYS A 466 -7.72 4.08 17.89
C LYS A 466 -6.81 4.10 19.12
N ALA A 467 -7.39 4.21 20.30
CA ALA A 467 -6.63 4.17 21.57
C ALA A 467 -5.87 2.84 21.73
N ALA A 468 -6.51 1.72 21.37
CA ALA A 468 -5.88 0.39 21.38
C ALA A 468 -4.69 0.32 20.41
N TRP A 469 -4.84 0.82 19.18
CA TRP A 469 -3.73 0.89 18.23
C TRP A 469 -2.59 1.76 18.73
N PHE A 470 -2.88 2.93 19.28
CA PHE A 470 -1.86 3.83 19.83
C PHE A 470 -1.09 3.18 20.98
N ALA A 471 -1.77 2.36 21.81
CA ALA A 471 -1.12 1.59 22.87
C ALA A 471 -0.18 0.52 22.28
N ILE A 472 -0.62 -0.21 21.23
CA ILE A 472 0.23 -1.18 20.51
C ILE A 472 1.46 -0.50 19.94
N GLU A 473 1.27 0.56 19.14
CA GLU A 473 2.37 1.25 18.48
C GLU A 473 3.34 1.88 19.49
N SER A 474 2.82 2.55 20.52
CA SER A 474 3.65 3.12 21.59
C SER A 474 4.50 2.07 22.29
N ARG A 475 3.91 0.94 22.69
CA ARG A 475 4.63 -0.17 23.32
C ARG A 475 5.68 -0.76 22.41
N PHE A 476 5.33 -0.98 21.15
CA PHE A 476 6.20 -1.55 20.13
C PHE A 476 7.45 -0.68 19.89
N LEU A 477 7.26 0.62 19.75
CA LEU A 477 8.34 1.59 19.55
C LEU A 477 9.16 1.80 20.84
N ASP A 478 8.51 1.83 22.02
CA ASP A 478 9.20 1.96 23.30
C ASP A 478 10.18 0.82 23.55
N GLN A 479 9.75 -0.41 23.30
CA GLN A 479 10.59 -1.61 23.43
C GLN A 479 11.62 -1.75 22.30
N ALA A 480 11.62 -0.85 21.32
CA ALA A 480 12.49 -0.86 20.16
C ALA A 480 12.52 -2.25 19.46
N TYR A 481 11.36 -2.87 19.27
CA TYR A 481 11.26 -4.14 18.55
C TYR A 481 11.64 -3.98 17.08
N MET A 482 11.29 -2.86 16.49
CA MET A 482 11.82 -2.38 15.21
C MET A 482 12.13 -0.88 15.31
N ILE A 483 13.10 -0.44 14.54
CA ILE A 483 13.44 0.97 14.41
C ILE A 483 13.05 1.40 13.00
N LYS A 484 12.10 2.32 12.91
CA LYS A 484 11.66 2.89 11.64
C LYS A 484 12.74 3.77 11.04
N VAL A 485 13.05 3.58 9.76
CA VAL A 485 13.97 4.45 9.00
C VAL A 485 13.17 5.53 8.26
N ALA A 486 12.34 5.12 7.30
CA ALA A 486 11.56 6.06 6.50
C ALA A 486 10.42 5.37 5.74
N ASP A 487 9.49 6.16 5.22
CA ASP A 487 8.66 5.75 4.11
C ASP A 487 9.45 5.88 2.82
N THR A 488 9.33 4.91 1.92
CA THR A 488 9.92 4.96 0.59
C THR A 488 8.85 5.31 -0.44
N GLY A 489 9.27 5.90 -1.55
CA GLY A 489 8.42 6.20 -2.69
C GLY A 489 8.74 5.32 -3.89
N SER A 490 7.80 5.25 -4.83
CA SER A 490 7.97 4.65 -6.14
C SER A 490 7.97 5.72 -7.23
N LEU A 491 8.80 5.54 -8.26
CA LEU A 491 8.91 6.45 -9.40
C LEU A 491 8.50 5.74 -10.67
N ARG A 492 7.60 6.36 -11.42
CA ARG A 492 7.18 5.94 -12.75
C ARG A 492 7.40 7.06 -13.75
N GLY A 493 7.81 6.75 -14.97
CA GLY A 493 7.89 7.74 -16.05
C GLY A 493 6.65 7.67 -16.93
N TYR A 494 6.18 8.79 -17.45
CA TYR A 494 5.06 8.78 -18.40
C TYR A 494 5.12 9.94 -19.40
N ASN A 495 4.47 9.74 -20.55
CA ASN A 495 4.30 10.75 -21.58
C ASN A 495 3.10 11.65 -21.22
N ASN A 496 3.36 12.83 -20.68
CA ASN A 496 2.33 13.77 -20.22
C ASN A 496 1.58 14.48 -21.35
N THR A 497 2.10 14.45 -22.56
CA THR A 497 1.40 14.99 -23.74
C THR A 497 0.38 14.01 -24.30
N ARG A 498 0.58 12.71 -24.09
CA ARG A 498 -0.27 11.63 -24.58
C ARG A 498 -1.20 11.06 -23.52
N VAL A 499 -0.76 10.90 -22.28
CA VAL A 499 -1.53 10.27 -21.22
C VAL A 499 -2.23 11.33 -20.37
N GLY A 500 -3.54 11.18 -20.20
CA GLY A 500 -4.36 11.98 -19.29
C GLY A 500 -5.03 11.12 -18.23
N GLY A 501 -5.37 11.71 -17.09
CA GLY A 501 -6.08 11.03 -15.99
C GLY A 501 -5.25 10.09 -15.14
N LEU A 502 -3.98 9.87 -15.46
CA LEU A 502 -3.10 9.01 -14.65
C LEU A 502 -2.87 9.63 -13.27
N ARG A 503 -3.20 8.88 -12.22
CA ARG A 503 -3.11 9.34 -10.82
C ARG A 503 -2.14 8.47 -10.03
N PRO A 504 -1.34 9.09 -9.11
CA PRO A 504 -0.51 8.30 -8.20
C PRO A 504 -1.39 7.54 -7.22
N TYR A 505 -1.11 6.27 -7.06
CA TYR A 505 -1.67 5.41 -6.02
C TYR A 505 -0.71 4.26 -5.77
N PHE A 506 -0.93 3.46 -4.71
CA PHE A 506 -0.01 2.36 -4.39
C PHE A 506 0.16 1.39 -5.56
N TYR A 507 -0.96 0.86 -6.09
CA TYR A 507 -0.99 0.15 -7.37
C TYR A 507 -1.36 1.11 -8.49
N LEU A 508 -0.65 1.03 -9.63
CA LEU A 508 -1.02 1.83 -10.79
C LEU A 508 -2.37 1.36 -11.34
N ARG A 509 -3.19 2.32 -11.74
CA ARG A 509 -4.55 2.08 -12.22
C ARG A 509 -4.74 2.75 -13.57
N PHE A 510 -5.41 2.07 -14.51
CA PHE A 510 -5.70 2.58 -15.85
C PHE A 510 -7.17 2.88 -16.10
N PHE A 511 -8.09 2.44 -15.22
CA PHE A 511 -9.42 3.03 -15.23
C PHE A 511 -9.32 4.53 -14.92
N ASN A 512 -10.20 5.35 -15.49
CA ASN A 512 -10.20 6.81 -15.47
C ASN A 512 -8.93 7.44 -16.09
N THR A 513 -8.17 6.66 -16.88
CA THR A 513 -7.01 7.11 -17.68
C THR A 513 -7.38 7.06 -19.17
N TRP A 514 -6.86 8.00 -19.96
CA TRP A 514 -7.10 8.07 -21.40
C TRP A 514 -5.82 8.42 -22.16
N VAL A 515 -5.80 8.12 -23.46
CA VAL A 515 -4.76 8.63 -24.37
C VAL A 515 -5.36 9.70 -25.29
N LYS A 516 -4.53 10.71 -25.66
CA LYS A 516 -4.90 11.83 -26.52
C LYS A 516 -4.60 11.54 -27.98
#